data_9db07e9a32a66948d3b3674c0e23d27b
#
_entry.id   9db07e9a32a66948d3b3674c0e23d27b
#
_cell.length_a   1.000
_cell.length_b   1.000
_cell.length_c   1.000
_cell.angle_alpha   90.00
_cell.angle_beta   90.00
_cell.angle_gamma   90.00
#
_symmetry.space_group_name_H-M   'P 1'
#
loop_
_entity.id
_entity.type
_entity.pdbx_description
1 polymer ?
#
loop_
_entity_poly.entity_id
_entity_poly.type
_entity_poly.pdbx_seq_one_letter_code
_entity_poly.pdbx_strand_id
1 'polypeptide(L)'
;MFCGSCMHDNALSRALSAEGWNIQLVPTYTPIRTDESDFSVDKVLFGGINVYLQQKVPFLRYLPGVFDRFLDSPWLIRKVTSRAMETDGAMLGNLAYSMLLGSRGNQRKEVRKICRWMSLARPDILIFSNILIGGCIEDIKQVVDCPVLVTLQGDDVFLDSLKPPYRSQCINRVKEIANKVDGFIVQSHFFKEYMCDYFSLDPSKVHVTPLGLEVADYNSFLNRPEDERDRKTQTIGYMARIAPEKGLHHLVEAFIKLKSMPGAEDARLHIAGWLNPENQAYADEQWGRLDSCGLQEAYQYEGTVDREAKLEFFRNIDILSVPTAFQEPKGLYALEAMAA
;
A
#
# COMPACT_ATOMS: atom_id res chain seq x y z
N MET A 1 -7.72 -7.87 1.82
CA MET A 1 -7.07 -6.90 0.90
C MET A 1 -5.57 -7.10 0.98
N PHE A 2 -4.93 -7.30 -0.13
CA PHE A 2 -3.47 -7.26 -0.23
C PHE A 2 -3.02 -5.80 -0.38
N CYS A 3 -2.00 -5.42 0.37
CA CYS A 3 -1.45 -4.06 0.35
C CYS A 3 -0.25 -4.03 -0.60
N GLY A 4 -0.28 -3.21 -1.65
CA GLY A 4 0.81 -3.13 -2.62
C GLY A 4 2.17 -2.77 -2.00
N SER A 5 2.21 -2.01 -0.91
CA SER A 5 3.44 -1.75 -0.16
C SER A 5 3.92 -3.00 0.58
N CYS A 6 2.98 -3.73 1.22
CA CYS A 6 3.33 -4.98 1.92
C CYS A 6 3.85 -6.05 0.95
N MET A 7 3.24 -6.17 -0.23
CA MET A 7 3.68 -7.11 -1.27
C MET A 7 5.08 -6.76 -1.76
N HIS A 8 5.33 -5.49 -2.08
CA HIS A 8 6.65 -5.00 -2.48
C HIS A 8 7.72 -5.29 -1.41
N ASP A 9 7.45 -4.91 -0.16
CA ASP A 9 8.43 -5.08 0.94
C ASP A 9 8.69 -6.55 1.24
N ASN A 10 7.66 -7.41 1.11
CA ASN A 10 7.79 -8.86 1.27
C ASN A 10 8.65 -9.48 0.14
N ALA A 11 8.37 -9.14 -1.12
CA ALA A 11 9.12 -9.63 -2.26
C ALA A 11 10.58 -9.16 -2.21
N LEU A 12 10.84 -7.88 -1.89
CA LEU A 12 12.17 -7.33 -1.72
C LEU A 12 12.95 -8.04 -0.60
N SER A 13 12.31 -8.26 0.55
CA SER A 13 12.95 -8.93 1.69
C SER A 13 13.32 -10.38 1.37
N ARG A 14 12.46 -11.09 0.65
CA ARG A 14 12.74 -12.46 0.17
C ARG A 14 13.93 -12.48 -0.80
N ALA A 15 13.93 -11.57 -1.78
CA ALA A 15 15.00 -11.48 -2.77
C ALA A 15 16.35 -11.17 -2.13
N LEU A 16 16.40 -10.19 -1.22
CA LEU A 16 17.62 -9.85 -0.48
C LEU A 16 18.09 -11.01 0.41
N SER A 17 17.18 -11.74 1.04
CA SER A 17 17.53 -12.92 1.83
C SER A 17 18.10 -14.04 0.95
N ALA A 18 17.57 -14.24 -0.26
CA ALA A 18 18.10 -15.21 -1.22
C ALA A 18 19.52 -14.86 -1.71
N GLU A 19 19.83 -13.56 -1.76
CA GLU A 19 21.19 -13.06 -2.06
C GLU A 19 22.14 -13.09 -0.85
N GLY A 20 21.70 -13.64 0.29
CA GLY A 20 22.52 -13.83 1.48
C GLY A 20 22.53 -12.66 2.48
N TRP A 21 21.68 -11.66 2.30
CA TRP A 21 21.54 -10.58 3.28
C TRP A 21 20.79 -11.04 4.53
N ASN A 22 21.25 -10.64 5.71
CA ASN A 22 20.53 -10.86 6.96
C ASN A 22 19.45 -9.78 7.12
N ILE A 23 18.26 -10.07 6.67
CA ILE A 23 17.14 -9.13 6.65
C ILE A 23 15.99 -9.58 7.56
N GLN A 24 15.35 -8.62 8.22
CA GLN A 24 14.15 -8.84 9.01
C GLN A 24 13.05 -7.86 8.56
N LEU A 25 11.96 -8.39 8.04
CA LEU A 25 10.75 -7.63 7.72
C LEU A 25 9.84 -7.59 8.95
N VAL A 26 9.65 -6.40 9.51
CA VAL A 26 8.92 -6.23 10.78
C VAL A 26 7.60 -5.52 10.54
N PRO A 27 6.46 -6.20 10.71
CA PRO A 27 5.15 -5.59 10.57
C PRO A 27 4.91 -4.45 11.56
N THR A 28 4.26 -3.39 11.08
CA THR A 28 3.76 -2.30 11.90
C THR A 28 2.23 -2.23 11.81
N TYR A 29 1.56 -1.90 12.89
CA TYR A 29 0.10 -1.82 13.08
C TYR A 29 -0.63 -3.17 12.98
N THR A 30 -0.44 -3.93 11.91
CA THR A 30 -1.09 -5.21 11.65
C THR A 30 -0.11 -6.20 11.02
N PRO A 31 -0.32 -7.51 11.17
CA PRO A 31 0.42 -8.49 10.39
C PRO A 31 0.32 -8.19 8.88
N ILE A 32 1.38 -8.47 8.14
CA ILE A 32 1.41 -8.31 6.69
C ILE A 32 0.36 -9.21 6.04
N ARG A 33 -0.26 -8.71 4.98
CA ARG A 33 -1.15 -9.47 4.11
C ARG A 33 -0.58 -9.45 2.70
N THR A 34 -0.14 -10.58 2.24
CA THR A 34 0.43 -10.81 0.91
C THR A 34 -0.25 -12.01 0.27
N ASP A 35 -0.25 -12.07 -1.06
CA ASP A 35 -0.67 -13.24 -1.85
C ASP A 35 0.48 -14.22 -2.09
N GLU A 36 1.65 -13.92 -1.53
CA GLU A 36 2.85 -14.75 -1.51
C GLU A 36 3.12 -15.32 -0.11
N SER A 37 4.17 -16.16 0.02
CA SER A 37 4.65 -16.59 1.34
C SER A 37 5.13 -15.40 2.17
N ASP A 38 4.60 -15.26 3.39
CA ASP A 38 4.92 -14.19 4.32
C ASP A 38 6.35 -14.37 4.87
N PHE A 39 7.21 -13.39 4.62
CA PHE A 39 8.61 -13.36 5.11
C PHE A 39 8.73 -12.59 6.42
N SER A 40 7.67 -11.97 6.91
CA SER A 40 7.73 -11.14 8.10
C SER A 40 7.96 -11.94 9.38
N VAL A 41 8.57 -11.28 10.38
CA VAL A 41 8.70 -11.86 11.71
C VAL A 41 7.36 -11.86 12.45
N ASP A 42 7.14 -12.85 13.34
CA ASP A 42 5.92 -13.00 14.16
C ASP A 42 5.77 -11.91 15.24
N LYS A 43 6.27 -10.72 14.99
CA LYS A 43 6.21 -9.60 15.92
C LYS A 43 5.65 -8.38 15.22
N VAL A 44 4.59 -7.82 15.78
CA VAL A 44 4.00 -6.56 15.28
C VAL A 44 4.44 -5.42 16.20
N LEU A 45 5.05 -4.38 15.62
CA LEU A 45 5.36 -3.13 16.32
C LEU A 45 4.23 -2.12 16.10
N PHE A 46 4.03 -1.20 17.05
CA PHE A 46 2.93 -0.24 17.01
C PHE A 46 1.57 -0.93 16.79
N GLY A 47 1.29 -2.03 17.51
CA GLY A 47 0.04 -2.79 17.33
C GLY A 47 -1.19 -1.88 17.24
N GLY A 48 -1.96 -1.99 16.15
CA GLY A 48 -3.00 -1.03 15.79
C GLY A 48 -4.05 -0.83 16.89
N ILE A 49 -4.41 -1.91 17.62
CA ILE A 49 -5.33 -1.83 18.78
C ILE A 49 -4.71 -0.99 19.89
N ASN A 50 -3.47 -1.23 20.21
CA ASN A 50 -2.77 -0.56 21.30
C ASN A 50 -2.56 0.94 20.98
N VAL A 51 -2.16 1.24 19.75
CA VAL A 51 -2.03 2.61 19.23
C VAL A 51 -3.36 3.37 19.32
N TYR A 52 -4.46 2.75 18.89
CA TYR A 52 -5.80 3.32 18.96
C TYR A 52 -6.27 3.54 20.39
N LEU A 53 -6.07 2.56 21.28
CA LEU A 53 -6.47 2.66 22.68
C LEU A 53 -5.68 3.73 23.43
N GLN A 54 -4.36 3.84 23.19
CA GLN A 54 -3.55 4.92 23.78
C GLN A 54 -4.00 6.31 23.30
N GLN A 55 -4.56 6.39 22.08
CA GLN A 55 -5.13 7.65 21.60
C GLN A 55 -6.44 8.00 22.32
N LYS A 56 -7.36 7.05 22.50
CA LYS A 56 -8.69 7.28 23.11
C LYS A 56 -8.67 7.33 24.63
N VAL A 57 -7.83 6.54 25.27
CA VAL A 57 -7.86 6.33 26.73
C VAL A 57 -6.53 6.74 27.36
N PRO A 58 -6.41 8.00 27.85
CA PRO A 58 -5.14 8.52 28.39
C PRO A 58 -4.50 7.65 29.47
N PHE A 59 -5.29 6.99 30.31
CA PHE A 59 -4.80 6.12 31.37
C PHE A 59 -3.95 4.95 30.83
N LEU A 60 -4.28 4.39 29.67
CA LEU A 60 -3.55 3.28 29.06
C LEU A 60 -2.09 3.65 28.65
N ARG A 61 -1.81 4.95 28.50
CA ARG A 61 -0.46 5.46 28.21
C ARG A 61 0.52 5.23 29.36
N TYR A 62 0.00 5.00 30.56
CA TYR A 62 0.78 4.87 31.79
C TYR A 62 0.81 3.44 32.35
N LEU A 63 -0.01 2.53 31.82
CA LEU A 63 -0.06 1.13 32.27
C LEU A 63 1.27 0.40 31.99
N PRO A 64 1.70 -0.53 32.87
CA PRO A 64 2.86 -1.37 32.62
C PRO A 64 2.71 -2.18 31.33
N GLY A 65 3.82 -2.36 30.59
CA GLY A 65 3.86 -3.03 29.29
C GLY A 65 3.46 -4.52 29.28
N VAL A 66 3.22 -5.14 30.45
CA VAL A 66 2.72 -6.51 30.54
C VAL A 66 1.32 -6.64 29.91
N PHE A 67 0.49 -5.61 30.05
CA PHE A 67 -0.85 -5.57 29.42
C PHE A 67 -0.80 -5.38 27.92
N ASP A 68 0.26 -4.76 27.40
CA ASP A 68 0.43 -4.53 25.95
C ASP A 68 0.65 -5.84 25.19
N ARG A 69 1.31 -6.85 25.82
CA ARG A 69 1.56 -8.16 25.18
C ARG A 69 0.27 -8.87 24.74
N PHE A 70 -0.79 -8.70 25.50
CA PHE A 70 -2.11 -9.26 25.13
C PHE A 70 -2.75 -8.46 23.99
N LEU A 71 -2.66 -7.12 24.03
CA LEU A 71 -3.23 -6.23 23.02
C LEU A 71 -2.46 -6.27 21.69
N ASP A 72 -1.16 -6.57 21.74
CA ASP A 72 -0.30 -6.69 20.55
C ASP A 72 -0.33 -8.13 19.96
N SER A 73 -1.16 -9.03 20.51
CA SER A 73 -1.29 -10.40 20.00
C SER A 73 -1.82 -10.40 18.56
N PRO A 74 -1.13 -11.03 17.59
CA PRO A 74 -1.56 -11.10 16.19
C PRO A 74 -2.98 -11.67 16.03
N TRP A 75 -3.36 -12.65 16.88
CA TRP A 75 -4.69 -13.23 16.88
C TRP A 75 -5.77 -12.21 17.25
N LEU A 76 -5.55 -11.40 18.30
CA LEU A 76 -6.50 -10.36 18.73
C LEU A 76 -6.61 -9.27 17.68
N ILE A 77 -5.48 -8.84 17.12
CA ILE A 77 -5.43 -7.82 16.06
C ILE A 77 -6.22 -8.30 14.84
N ARG A 78 -6.01 -9.52 14.36
CA ARG A 78 -6.76 -10.10 13.23
C ARG A 78 -8.27 -10.15 13.51
N LYS A 79 -8.69 -10.54 14.73
CA LYS A 79 -10.10 -10.65 15.12
C LYS A 79 -10.81 -9.31 15.21
N VAL A 80 -10.10 -8.26 15.67
CA VAL A 80 -10.68 -6.91 15.84
C VAL A 80 -10.67 -6.14 14.52
N THR A 81 -9.61 -6.26 13.73
CA THR A 81 -9.52 -5.57 12.42
C THR A 81 -10.42 -6.18 11.34
N SER A 82 -10.95 -7.39 11.55
CA SER A 82 -11.98 -7.97 10.68
C SER A 82 -13.35 -7.28 10.84
N ARG A 83 -13.58 -6.59 11.96
CA ARG A 83 -14.74 -5.72 12.19
C ARG A 83 -14.26 -4.29 11.98
N ALA A 84 -14.56 -3.71 10.82
CA ALA A 84 -14.17 -2.35 10.48
C ALA A 84 -14.55 -1.41 11.63
N MET A 85 -13.55 -0.78 12.25
CA MET A 85 -13.77 0.28 13.22
C MET A 85 -13.98 1.56 12.42
N GLU A 86 -15.20 2.07 12.40
CA GLU A 86 -15.48 3.41 11.89
C GLU A 86 -14.63 4.41 12.68
N THR A 87 -13.68 5.02 12.00
CA THR A 87 -12.78 6.00 12.59
C THR A 87 -13.20 7.38 12.09
N ASP A 88 -13.63 8.25 12.97
CA ASP A 88 -13.91 9.64 12.63
C ASP A 88 -12.66 10.31 12.03
N GLY A 89 -12.82 11.00 10.89
CA GLY A 89 -11.72 11.64 10.19
C GLY A 89 -10.91 12.65 11.01
N ALA A 90 -11.53 13.30 12.03
CA ALA A 90 -10.82 14.17 12.96
C ALA A 90 -9.93 13.35 13.92
N MET A 91 -10.41 12.20 14.38
CA MET A 91 -9.64 11.30 15.22
C MET A 91 -8.45 10.68 14.46
N LEU A 92 -8.64 10.34 13.19
CA LEU A 92 -7.58 9.82 12.32
C LEU A 92 -6.47 10.87 12.14
N GLY A 93 -6.82 12.13 11.90
CA GLY A 93 -5.85 13.23 11.78
C GLY A 93 -5.06 13.47 13.06
N ASN A 94 -5.74 13.47 14.21
CA ASN A 94 -5.09 13.61 15.53
C ASN A 94 -4.15 12.43 15.82
N LEU A 95 -4.54 11.19 15.48
CA LEU A 95 -3.71 10.01 15.64
C LEU A 95 -2.46 10.11 14.75
N ALA A 96 -2.62 10.45 13.46
CA ALA A 96 -1.52 10.62 12.52
C ALA A 96 -0.50 11.66 13.02
N TYR A 97 -0.98 12.82 13.44
CA TYR A 97 -0.12 13.86 14.00
C TYR A 97 0.61 13.38 15.27
N SER A 98 -0.11 12.71 16.18
CA SER A 98 0.48 12.17 17.40
C SER A 98 1.56 11.10 17.11
N MET A 99 1.37 10.25 16.09
CA MET A 99 2.38 9.29 15.64
C MET A 99 3.64 10.00 15.12
N LEU A 100 3.48 11.05 14.33
CA LEU A 100 4.59 11.84 13.80
C LEU A 100 5.36 12.63 14.88
N LEU A 101 4.77 12.83 16.08
CA LEU A 101 5.47 13.42 17.22
C LEU A 101 6.43 12.46 17.93
N GLY A 102 6.42 11.16 17.61
CA GLY A 102 7.29 10.17 18.23
C GLY A 102 7.09 10.05 19.74
N SER A 103 8.17 10.12 20.52
CA SER A 103 8.11 10.04 22.00
C SER A 103 7.37 11.21 22.66
N ARG A 104 7.15 12.30 21.93
CA ARG A 104 6.33 13.46 22.39
C ARG A 104 4.83 13.24 22.17
N GLY A 105 4.47 12.22 21.35
CA GLY A 105 3.09 11.85 21.07
C GLY A 105 2.48 10.93 22.14
N ASN A 106 1.21 10.56 21.91
CA ASN A 106 0.46 9.68 22.79
C ASN A 106 0.99 8.23 22.77
N GLN A 107 1.71 7.84 21.69
CA GLN A 107 2.23 6.50 21.45
C GLN A 107 3.68 6.32 21.97
N ARG A 108 4.11 7.15 22.90
CA ARG A 108 5.47 7.11 23.49
C ARG A 108 5.89 5.73 24.02
N LYS A 109 4.95 4.89 24.46
CA LYS A 109 5.24 3.52 24.90
C LYS A 109 5.71 2.66 23.73
N GLU A 110 5.05 2.79 22.58
CA GLU A 110 5.41 2.07 21.38
C GLU A 110 6.78 2.52 20.85
N VAL A 111 7.04 3.82 20.89
CA VAL A 111 8.37 4.37 20.54
C VAL A 111 9.46 3.78 21.44
N ARG A 112 9.23 3.68 22.76
CA ARG A 112 10.19 3.03 23.68
C ARG A 112 10.39 1.54 23.37
N LYS A 113 9.31 0.83 22.98
CA LYS A 113 9.42 -0.60 22.60
C LYS A 113 10.30 -0.76 21.35
N ILE A 114 10.10 0.06 20.32
CA ILE A 114 10.92 -0.01 19.10
C ILE A 114 12.38 0.37 19.40
N CYS A 115 12.64 1.44 20.16
CA CYS A 115 13.99 1.82 20.54
C CYS A 115 14.72 0.72 21.32
N ARG A 116 14.02 0.08 22.28
CA ARG A 116 14.60 -1.05 23.02
C ARG A 116 14.89 -2.25 22.11
N TRP A 117 14.00 -2.52 21.16
CA TRP A 117 14.24 -3.61 20.22
C TRP A 117 15.41 -3.30 19.29
N MET A 118 15.50 -2.08 18.75
CA MET A 118 16.60 -1.64 17.89
C MET A 118 17.95 -1.71 18.61
N SER A 119 18.02 -1.30 19.89
CA SER A 119 19.27 -1.39 20.67
C SER A 119 19.76 -2.83 20.89
N LEU A 120 18.86 -3.83 20.79
CA LEU A 120 19.21 -5.26 20.86
C LEU A 120 19.52 -5.84 19.48
N ALA A 121 18.74 -5.48 18.47
CA ALA A 121 18.88 -5.98 17.10
C ALA A 121 20.14 -5.41 16.41
N ARG A 122 20.52 -4.16 16.70
CA ARG A 122 21.69 -3.45 16.15
C ARG A 122 21.79 -3.59 14.63
N PRO A 123 20.80 -3.13 13.88
CA PRO A 123 20.82 -3.24 12.42
C PRO A 123 21.97 -2.38 11.84
N ASP A 124 22.56 -2.83 10.74
CA ASP A 124 23.51 -2.04 9.95
C ASP A 124 22.81 -0.94 9.13
N ILE A 125 21.53 -1.15 8.79
CA ILE A 125 20.67 -0.21 8.09
C ILE A 125 19.22 -0.41 8.52
N LEU A 126 18.46 0.67 8.61
CA LEU A 126 17.02 0.65 8.89
C LEU A 126 16.26 1.30 7.75
N ILE A 127 15.26 0.59 7.21
CA ILE A 127 14.41 1.08 6.15
C ILE A 127 12.96 1.11 6.64
N PHE A 128 12.35 2.29 6.66
CA PHE A 128 10.93 2.46 6.93
C PHE A 128 10.13 2.36 5.63
N SER A 129 9.05 1.59 5.65
CA SER A 129 8.16 1.41 4.49
C SER A 129 7.29 2.64 4.19
N ASN A 130 7.21 3.61 5.10
CA ASN A 130 6.52 4.89 4.91
C ASN A 130 7.00 5.92 5.95
N ILE A 131 6.77 7.20 5.66
CA ILE A 131 7.17 8.30 6.54
C ILE A 131 6.18 8.53 7.70
N LEU A 132 4.96 7.98 7.63
CA LEU A 132 3.91 8.26 8.63
C LEU A 132 4.23 7.71 10.02
N ILE A 133 5.11 6.69 10.09
CA ILE A 133 5.66 6.17 11.36
C ILE A 133 7.02 6.78 11.69
N GLY A 134 7.52 7.69 10.87
CA GLY A 134 8.85 8.31 10.99
C GLY A 134 9.05 9.16 12.24
N GLY A 135 7.99 9.44 13.01
CA GLY A 135 8.11 10.19 14.27
C GLY A 135 9.08 9.58 15.29
N CYS A 136 9.32 8.27 15.23
CA CYS A 136 10.27 7.57 16.11
C CYS A 136 11.74 7.61 15.62
N ILE A 137 12.03 8.13 14.42
CA ILE A 137 13.37 8.12 13.84
C ILE A 137 14.39 8.85 14.73
N GLU A 138 14.03 10.02 15.25
CA GLU A 138 14.88 10.79 16.13
C GLU A 138 15.21 10.04 17.43
N ASP A 139 14.23 9.34 18.01
CA ASP A 139 14.41 8.51 19.21
C ASP A 139 15.30 7.27 18.91
N ILE A 140 15.11 6.64 17.74
CA ILE A 140 15.90 5.48 17.32
C ILE A 140 17.37 5.86 17.11
N LYS A 141 17.65 6.98 16.45
CA LYS A 141 19.02 7.47 16.23
C LYS A 141 19.79 7.80 17.52
N GLN A 142 19.10 7.90 18.67
CA GLN A 142 19.76 8.03 19.98
C GLN A 142 20.24 6.69 20.56
N VAL A 143 19.73 5.57 20.04
CA VAL A 143 20.01 4.23 20.59
C VAL A 143 20.75 3.31 19.63
N VAL A 144 20.78 3.62 18.33
CA VAL A 144 21.54 2.90 17.29
C VAL A 144 22.23 3.90 16.37
N ASP A 145 23.43 3.55 15.94
CA ASP A 145 24.22 4.31 14.97
C ASP A 145 24.22 3.57 13.63
N CYS A 146 23.11 3.74 12.88
CA CYS A 146 22.99 3.19 11.54
C CYS A 146 22.24 4.16 10.62
N PRO A 147 22.46 4.09 9.31
CA PRO A 147 21.66 4.85 8.34
C PRO A 147 20.17 4.50 8.45
N VAL A 148 19.33 5.53 8.39
CA VAL A 148 17.88 5.39 8.39
C VAL A 148 17.35 5.90 7.06
N LEU A 149 16.78 4.99 6.27
CA LEU A 149 16.11 5.30 5.00
C LEU A 149 14.60 5.21 5.15
N VAL A 150 13.90 5.90 4.27
CA VAL A 150 12.44 5.86 4.21
C VAL A 150 12.00 5.64 2.77
N THR A 151 11.19 4.62 2.53
CA THR A 151 10.54 4.41 1.24
C THR A 151 9.25 5.22 1.20
N LEU A 152 9.11 6.11 0.21
CA LEU A 152 7.89 6.88 -0.01
C LEU A 152 6.98 6.10 -0.97
N GLN A 153 5.78 5.75 -0.52
CA GLN A 153 4.93 4.77 -1.21
C GLN A 153 3.44 5.19 -1.30
N GLY A 154 3.14 6.49 -1.36
CA GLY A 154 1.78 7.03 -1.42
C GLY A 154 1.33 7.61 -0.07
N ASP A 155 2.25 8.11 0.71
CA ASP A 155 2.01 8.81 1.99
C ASP A 155 1.19 10.10 1.80
N ASP A 156 1.36 10.74 0.64
CA ASP A 156 0.63 11.92 0.19
C ASP A 156 -0.88 11.70 0.10
N VAL A 157 -1.31 10.55 -0.46
CA VAL A 157 -2.74 10.19 -0.58
C VAL A 157 -3.42 10.17 0.78
N PHE A 158 -2.76 9.57 1.78
CA PHE A 158 -3.27 9.56 3.15
C PHE A 158 -3.31 10.96 3.75
N LEU A 159 -2.21 11.73 3.63
CA LEU A 159 -2.10 13.07 4.20
C LEU A 159 -3.11 14.03 3.57
N ASP A 160 -3.36 13.93 2.27
CA ASP A 160 -4.32 14.76 1.55
C ASP A 160 -5.78 14.46 1.94
N SER A 161 -6.06 13.25 2.40
CA SER A 161 -7.38 12.88 2.93
C SER A 161 -7.68 13.47 4.32
N LEU A 162 -6.66 13.97 5.03
CA LEU A 162 -6.83 14.50 6.38
C LEU A 162 -7.54 15.85 6.40
N LYS A 163 -8.49 16.00 7.32
CA LYS A 163 -9.19 17.26 7.52
C LYS A 163 -8.29 18.32 8.18
N PRO A 164 -8.50 19.61 7.88
CA PRO A 164 -7.85 20.69 8.64
C PRO A 164 -8.12 20.60 10.15
N PRO A 165 -7.13 20.96 11.01
CA PRO A 165 -5.78 21.46 10.68
C PRO A 165 -4.74 20.36 10.47
N TYR A 166 -5.10 19.09 10.58
CA TYR A 166 -4.17 17.95 10.68
C TYR A 166 -3.33 17.74 9.41
N ARG A 167 -3.90 17.95 8.21
CA ARG A 167 -3.16 17.86 6.96
C ARG A 167 -1.88 18.70 6.99
N SER A 168 -2.02 20.00 7.24
CA SER A 168 -0.87 20.92 7.28
C SER A 168 0.08 20.62 8.43
N GLN A 169 -0.45 20.27 9.61
CA GLN A 169 0.38 19.92 10.77
C GLN A 169 1.22 18.65 10.50
N CYS A 170 0.64 17.62 9.89
CA CYS A 170 1.36 16.40 9.55
C CYS A 170 2.41 16.66 8.48
N ILE A 171 2.09 17.37 7.40
CA ILE A 171 3.06 17.70 6.34
C ILE A 171 4.23 18.50 6.90
N ASN A 172 3.98 19.52 7.73
CA ASN A 172 5.06 20.31 8.35
C ASN A 172 5.93 19.44 9.26
N ARG A 173 5.31 18.53 10.01
CA ARG A 173 6.06 17.62 10.88
C ARG A 173 6.90 16.62 10.08
N VAL A 174 6.39 16.11 8.95
CA VAL A 174 7.18 15.27 8.03
C VAL A 174 8.40 16.02 7.48
N LYS A 175 8.25 17.30 7.10
CA LYS A 175 9.40 18.14 6.67
C LYS A 175 10.47 18.27 7.76
N GLU A 176 10.09 18.37 9.03
CA GLU A 176 11.05 18.38 10.14
C GLU A 176 11.75 17.01 10.31
N ILE A 177 10.99 15.91 10.22
CA ILE A 177 11.52 14.53 10.30
C ILE A 177 12.48 14.25 9.16
N ALA A 178 12.20 14.75 7.96
CA ALA A 178 13.02 14.57 6.76
C ALA A 178 14.47 15.04 6.95
N ASN A 179 14.70 16.04 7.79
CA ASN A 179 16.06 16.50 8.13
C ASN A 179 16.86 15.47 8.93
N LYS A 180 16.19 14.49 9.55
CA LYS A 180 16.80 13.42 10.36
C LYS A 180 16.97 12.11 9.59
N VAL A 181 16.33 12.00 8.41
CA VAL A 181 16.44 10.85 7.52
C VAL A 181 17.71 10.96 6.70
N ASP A 182 18.43 9.85 6.54
CA ASP A 182 19.69 9.82 5.80
C ASP A 182 19.45 9.73 4.29
N GLY A 183 18.36 9.07 3.87
CA GLY A 183 17.94 9.01 2.47
C GLY A 183 16.51 8.53 2.28
N PHE A 184 15.95 8.83 1.13
CA PHE A 184 14.62 8.41 0.72
C PHE A 184 14.72 7.49 -0.49
N ILE A 185 13.81 6.52 -0.58
CA ILE A 185 13.69 5.59 -1.70
C ILE A 185 12.34 5.83 -2.38
N VAL A 186 12.35 5.97 -3.69
CA VAL A 186 11.16 6.08 -4.52
C VAL A 186 11.30 5.17 -5.75
N GLN A 187 10.19 4.82 -6.40
CA GLN A 187 10.19 3.82 -7.45
C GLN A 187 10.35 4.40 -8.87
N SER A 188 10.22 5.74 -9.03
CA SER A 188 10.33 6.38 -10.35
C SER A 188 10.87 7.80 -10.25
N HIS A 189 11.44 8.31 -11.35
CA HIS A 189 11.86 9.70 -11.44
C HIS A 189 10.69 10.67 -11.29
N PHE A 190 9.55 10.34 -11.89
CA PHE A 190 8.31 11.11 -11.73
C PHE A 190 7.94 11.26 -10.25
N PHE A 191 7.89 10.15 -9.50
CA PHE A 191 7.51 10.20 -8.08
C PHE A 191 8.58 10.86 -7.22
N LYS A 192 9.87 10.81 -7.63
CA LYS A 192 10.95 11.58 -7.00
C LYS A 192 10.66 13.09 -7.07
N GLU A 193 10.41 13.60 -8.26
CA GLU A 193 10.14 15.03 -8.46
C GLU A 193 8.93 15.46 -7.64
N TYR A 194 7.83 14.71 -7.76
CA TYR A 194 6.59 14.97 -7.03
C TYR A 194 6.80 15.00 -5.50
N MET A 195 7.49 14.02 -4.92
CA MET A 195 7.69 13.95 -3.46
C MET A 195 8.72 14.97 -2.96
N CYS A 196 9.71 15.33 -3.77
CA CYS A 196 10.63 16.42 -3.46
C CYS A 196 9.87 17.75 -3.30
N ASP A 197 8.94 18.04 -4.19
CA ASP A 197 8.10 19.23 -4.12
C ASP A 197 7.12 19.16 -2.94
N TYR A 198 6.44 18.02 -2.78
CA TYR A 198 5.40 17.83 -1.77
C TYR A 198 5.93 17.99 -0.34
N PHE A 199 7.08 17.38 -0.02
CA PHE A 199 7.70 17.44 1.31
C PHE A 199 8.88 18.43 1.39
N SER A 200 9.22 19.12 0.31
CA SER A 200 10.40 20.00 0.23
C SER A 200 11.70 19.25 0.59
N LEU A 201 11.89 18.06 -0.01
CA LEU A 201 13.06 17.23 0.24
C LEU A 201 14.25 17.71 -0.56
N ASP A 202 15.46 17.46 -0.03
CA ASP A 202 16.71 17.58 -0.77
C ASP A 202 16.78 16.49 -1.85
N PRO A 203 16.76 16.81 -3.17
CA PRO A 203 16.81 15.81 -4.22
C PRO A 203 18.05 14.89 -4.19
N SER A 204 19.14 15.34 -3.57
CA SER A 204 20.37 14.55 -3.42
C SER A 204 20.19 13.36 -2.46
N LYS A 205 19.24 13.46 -1.53
CA LYS A 205 18.88 12.39 -0.59
C LYS A 205 17.81 11.44 -1.12
N VAL A 206 17.20 11.73 -2.28
CA VAL A 206 16.12 10.91 -2.82
C VAL A 206 16.65 10.03 -3.96
N HIS A 207 16.64 8.73 -3.74
CA HIS A 207 17.17 7.71 -4.63
C HIS A 207 16.05 6.99 -5.35
N VAL A 208 16.18 6.82 -6.67
CA VAL A 208 15.23 6.04 -7.47
C VAL A 208 15.69 4.60 -7.51
N THR A 209 14.84 3.70 -6.99
CA THR A 209 15.03 2.25 -7.09
C THR A 209 13.79 1.67 -7.77
N PRO A 210 13.88 1.26 -9.05
CA PRO A 210 12.74 0.69 -9.76
C PRO A 210 12.14 -0.51 -9.03
N LEU A 211 10.85 -0.73 -9.21
CA LEU A 211 10.18 -1.91 -8.66
C LEU A 211 10.73 -3.19 -9.29
N GLY A 212 10.91 -4.20 -8.44
CA GLY A 212 11.12 -5.58 -8.87
C GLY A 212 9.82 -6.37 -8.83
N LEU A 213 9.76 -7.44 -9.60
CA LEU A 213 8.68 -8.41 -9.63
C LEU A 213 9.26 -9.82 -9.53
N GLU A 214 8.62 -10.71 -8.76
CA GLU A 214 8.91 -12.15 -8.81
C GLU A 214 8.33 -12.71 -10.10
N VAL A 215 9.22 -13.02 -11.04
CA VAL A 215 8.82 -13.43 -12.40
C VAL A 215 8.65 -14.95 -12.56
N ALA A 216 9.01 -15.76 -11.56
CA ALA A 216 9.00 -17.22 -11.66
C ALA A 216 7.63 -17.77 -12.09
N ASP A 217 6.55 -17.20 -11.55
CA ASP A 217 5.18 -17.63 -11.86
C ASP A 217 4.72 -17.22 -13.27
N TYR A 218 5.35 -16.18 -13.83
CA TYR A 218 5.05 -15.69 -15.18
C TYR A 218 5.81 -16.48 -16.27
N ASN A 219 6.81 -17.31 -15.91
CA ASN A 219 7.56 -18.12 -16.87
C ASN A 219 6.67 -19.07 -17.67
N SER A 220 5.52 -19.48 -17.15
CA SER A 220 4.54 -20.29 -17.87
C SER A 220 3.93 -19.57 -19.07
N PHE A 221 3.97 -18.24 -19.13
CA PHE A 221 3.46 -17.44 -20.24
C PHE A 221 4.44 -17.37 -21.41
N LEU A 222 5.76 -17.53 -21.16
CA LEU A 222 6.81 -17.45 -22.19
C LEU A 222 6.69 -18.55 -23.26
N ASN A 223 6.05 -19.67 -22.93
CA ASN A 223 5.89 -20.81 -23.81
C ASN A 223 4.48 -20.95 -24.40
N ARG A 224 3.67 -19.89 -24.32
CA ARG A 224 2.30 -19.94 -24.84
C ARG A 224 2.30 -19.90 -26.37
N PRO A 225 1.66 -20.88 -27.04
CA PRO A 225 1.46 -20.80 -28.48
C PRO A 225 0.63 -19.57 -28.84
N GLU A 226 1.04 -18.80 -29.84
CA GLU A 226 0.32 -17.60 -30.30
C GLU A 226 -1.11 -17.89 -30.77
N ASP A 227 -1.41 -19.14 -31.15
CA ASP A 227 -2.68 -19.58 -31.71
C ASP A 227 -3.77 -19.91 -30.67
N GLU A 228 -3.48 -19.91 -29.38
CA GLU A 228 -4.49 -20.25 -28.35
C GLU A 228 -5.43 -19.10 -27.98
N ARG A 229 -5.18 -17.88 -28.44
CA ARG A 229 -6.10 -16.76 -28.23
C ARG A 229 -7.11 -16.65 -29.38
N ASP A 230 -8.38 -16.65 -29.04
CA ASP A 230 -9.42 -16.20 -29.99
C ASP A 230 -9.24 -14.68 -30.21
N ARG A 231 -8.47 -14.33 -31.28
CA ARG A 231 -8.15 -12.95 -31.64
C ARG A 231 -9.38 -12.11 -32.09
N LYS A 232 -10.55 -12.70 -32.13
CA LYS A 232 -11.78 -11.98 -32.51
C LYS A 232 -12.33 -11.13 -31.39
N THR A 233 -12.17 -11.58 -30.13
CA THR A 233 -12.68 -10.88 -28.96
C THR A 233 -11.53 -10.22 -28.24
N GLN A 234 -11.49 -8.89 -28.19
CA GLN A 234 -10.51 -8.12 -27.42
C GLN A 234 -10.99 -7.92 -25.98
N THR A 235 -10.18 -8.32 -25.02
CA THR A 235 -10.49 -8.20 -23.59
C THR A 235 -9.62 -7.13 -22.94
N ILE A 236 -10.24 -6.08 -22.47
CA ILE A 236 -9.60 -5.02 -21.68
C ILE A 236 -9.71 -5.40 -20.22
N GLY A 237 -8.56 -5.50 -19.53
CA GLY A 237 -8.47 -5.81 -18.11
C GLY A 237 -8.33 -4.55 -17.25
N TYR A 238 -8.92 -4.57 -16.06
CA TYR A 238 -8.67 -3.62 -14.98
C TYR A 238 -8.31 -4.40 -13.73
N MET A 239 -7.10 -4.17 -13.17
CA MET A 239 -6.60 -4.85 -11.98
C MET A 239 -6.14 -3.82 -10.94
N ALA A 240 -7.05 -3.37 -10.08
CA ALA A 240 -6.75 -2.47 -8.97
C ALA A 240 -7.87 -2.49 -7.92
N ARG A 241 -7.66 -1.87 -6.76
CA ARG A 241 -8.76 -1.59 -5.83
C ARG A 241 -9.87 -0.82 -6.55
N ILE A 242 -11.12 -1.16 -6.26
CA ILE A 242 -12.27 -0.40 -6.76
C ILE A 242 -12.41 0.85 -5.89
N ALA A 243 -11.89 1.95 -6.40
CA ALA A 243 -11.86 3.23 -5.69
C ALA A 243 -11.74 4.40 -6.70
N PRO A 244 -12.30 5.58 -6.40
CA PRO A 244 -12.29 6.71 -7.32
C PRO A 244 -10.87 7.08 -7.81
N GLU A 245 -9.89 7.07 -6.92
CA GLU A 245 -8.50 7.40 -7.25
C GLU A 245 -7.85 6.43 -8.25
N LYS A 246 -8.37 5.20 -8.38
CA LYS A 246 -7.90 4.20 -9.36
C LYS A 246 -8.56 4.31 -10.73
N GLY A 247 -9.50 5.24 -10.89
CA GLY A 247 -9.99 5.72 -12.18
C GLY A 247 -10.89 4.74 -12.95
N LEU A 248 -11.52 3.75 -12.29
CA LEU A 248 -12.44 2.83 -12.99
C LEU A 248 -13.51 3.57 -13.77
N HIS A 249 -14.01 4.70 -13.27
CA HIS A 249 -15.02 5.52 -13.94
C HIS A 249 -14.55 6.07 -15.30
N HIS A 250 -13.26 6.38 -15.44
CA HIS A 250 -12.68 6.79 -16.73
C HIS A 250 -12.64 5.62 -17.72
N LEU A 251 -12.27 4.42 -17.22
CA LEU A 251 -12.27 3.23 -18.07
C LEU A 251 -13.66 2.84 -18.51
N VAL A 252 -14.65 2.89 -17.61
CA VAL A 252 -16.06 2.62 -17.93
C VAL A 252 -16.57 3.59 -19.00
N GLU A 253 -16.29 4.88 -18.88
CA GLU A 253 -16.66 5.87 -19.89
C GLU A 253 -15.99 5.59 -21.25
N ALA A 254 -14.71 5.27 -21.23
CA ALA A 254 -13.96 4.92 -22.44
C ALA A 254 -14.50 3.64 -23.09
N PHE A 255 -14.83 2.61 -22.29
CA PHE A 255 -15.39 1.35 -22.78
C PHE A 255 -16.77 1.52 -23.40
N ILE A 256 -17.65 2.31 -22.79
CA ILE A 256 -18.96 2.64 -23.39
C ILE A 256 -18.79 3.32 -24.75
N LYS A 257 -17.85 4.25 -24.87
CA LYS A 257 -17.54 4.91 -26.16
C LYS A 257 -16.95 3.90 -27.17
N LEU A 258 -16.03 3.03 -26.72
CA LEU A 258 -15.43 2.00 -27.55
C LEU A 258 -16.50 1.07 -28.16
N LYS A 259 -17.48 0.61 -27.37
CA LYS A 259 -18.56 -0.28 -27.81
C LYS A 259 -19.43 0.32 -28.90
N SER A 260 -19.44 1.64 -29.08
CA SER A 260 -20.14 2.34 -30.17
C SER A 260 -19.30 2.49 -31.44
N MET A 261 -18.03 2.08 -31.43
CA MET A 261 -17.14 2.18 -32.60
C MET A 261 -17.23 0.92 -33.46
N PRO A 262 -17.20 1.07 -34.79
CA PRO A 262 -17.18 -0.09 -35.69
C PRO A 262 -15.99 -1.01 -35.44
N GLY A 263 -16.23 -2.31 -35.32
CA GLY A 263 -15.21 -3.34 -35.09
C GLY A 263 -14.86 -3.57 -33.62
N ALA A 264 -15.55 -2.92 -32.69
CA ALA A 264 -15.37 -3.11 -31.24
C ALA A 264 -16.60 -3.75 -30.56
N GLU A 265 -17.52 -4.28 -31.36
CA GLU A 265 -18.81 -4.84 -30.89
C GLU A 265 -18.58 -6.02 -29.94
N ASP A 266 -17.53 -6.83 -30.19
CA ASP A 266 -17.19 -8.00 -29.38
C ASP A 266 -16.24 -7.71 -28.22
N ALA A 267 -15.75 -6.45 -28.07
CA ALA A 267 -14.85 -6.07 -26.98
C ALA A 267 -15.48 -6.35 -25.61
N ARG A 268 -14.65 -6.87 -24.67
CA ARG A 268 -15.05 -7.19 -23.30
C ARG A 268 -14.24 -6.40 -22.28
N LEU A 269 -14.84 -6.16 -21.12
CA LEU A 269 -14.19 -5.51 -19.99
C LEU A 269 -14.15 -6.50 -18.82
N HIS A 270 -12.93 -6.87 -18.40
CA HIS A 270 -12.69 -7.77 -17.30
C HIS A 270 -12.09 -7.00 -16.12
N ILE A 271 -12.76 -7.01 -14.98
CA ILE A 271 -12.44 -6.19 -13.82
C ILE A 271 -12.12 -7.11 -12.65
N ALA A 272 -10.97 -6.90 -12.01
CA ALA A 272 -10.62 -7.58 -10.77
C ALA A 272 -10.03 -6.60 -9.76
N GLY A 273 -10.27 -6.86 -8.48
CA GLY A 273 -9.72 -6.07 -7.38
C GLY A 273 -10.67 -5.94 -6.20
N TRP A 274 -10.11 -5.60 -5.08
CA TRP A 274 -10.87 -5.48 -3.85
C TRP A 274 -11.77 -4.24 -3.84
N LEU A 275 -13.03 -4.45 -3.48
CA LEU A 275 -14.01 -3.41 -3.22
C LEU A 275 -14.16 -3.20 -1.71
N ASN A 276 -13.79 -2.01 -1.23
CA ASN A 276 -14.06 -1.59 0.14
C ASN A 276 -15.56 -1.29 0.29
N PRO A 277 -16.23 -1.70 1.38
CA PRO A 277 -17.62 -1.31 1.66
C PRO A 277 -17.89 0.18 1.53
N GLU A 278 -16.94 1.06 1.89
CA GLU A 278 -17.05 2.51 1.73
C GLU A 278 -17.17 2.96 0.27
N ASN A 279 -16.66 2.16 -0.68
CA ASN A 279 -16.68 2.45 -2.11
C ASN A 279 -17.82 1.71 -2.85
N GLN A 280 -18.73 1.06 -2.11
CA GLN A 280 -19.83 0.30 -2.75
C GLN A 280 -20.69 1.20 -3.64
N ALA A 281 -21.09 2.38 -3.16
CA ALA A 281 -21.88 3.31 -3.95
C ALA A 281 -21.18 3.77 -5.24
N TYR A 282 -19.85 3.97 -5.18
CA TYR A 282 -19.04 4.29 -6.35
C TYR A 282 -19.03 3.12 -7.37
N ALA A 283 -18.87 1.90 -6.90
CA ALA A 283 -18.91 0.71 -7.75
C ALA A 283 -20.26 0.52 -8.40
N ASP A 284 -21.35 0.62 -7.62
CA ASP A 284 -22.72 0.48 -8.09
C ASP A 284 -23.08 1.52 -9.16
N GLU A 285 -22.57 2.73 -9.04
CA GLU A 285 -22.68 3.76 -10.07
C GLU A 285 -22.03 3.30 -11.39
N GLN A 286 -20.81 2.73 -11.34
CA GLN A 286 -20.13 2.28 -12.55
C GLN A 286 -20.84 1.10 -13.21
N TRP A 287 -21.32 0.13 -12.43
CA TRP A 287 -22.11 -0.98 -12.93
C TRP A 287 -23.41 -0.47 -13.56
N GLY A 288 -24.13 0.44 -12.88
CA GLY A 288 -25.36 1.05 -13.41
C GLY A 288 -25.15 1.81 -14.72
N ARG A 289 -24.00 2.45 -14.93
CA ARG A 289 -23.65 3.10 -16.21
C ARG A 289 -23.50 2.07 -17.34
N LEU A 290 -22.80 0.97 -17.10
CA LEU A 290 -22.65 -0.12 -18.07
C LEU A 290 -24.02 -0.77 -18.39
N ASP A 291 -24.80 -1.05 -17.37
CA ASP A 291 -26.12 -1.70 -17.49
C ASP A 291 -27.12 -0.82 -18.27
N SER A 292 -27.12 0.50 -18.01
CA SER A 292 -27.98 1.45 -18.72
C SER A 292 -27.66 1.56 -20.23
N CYS A 293 -26.45 1.17 -20.62
CA CYS A 293 -26.02 1.09 -22.02
C CYS A 293 -26.23 -0.30 -22.65
N GLY A 294 -26.85 -1.26 -21.93
CA GLY A 294 -27.08 -2.61 -22.42
C GLY A 294 -25.83 -3.48 -22.52
N LEU A 295 -24.82 -3.20 -21.65
CA LEU A 295 -23.51 -3.85 -21.69
C LEU A 295 -23.32 -4.92 -20.62
N GLN A 296 -24.39 -5.45 -19.99
CA GLN A 296 -24.35 -6.42 -18.91
C GLN A 296 -23.54 -7.68 -19.25
N GLU A 297 -23.63 -8.13 -20.49
CA GLU A 297 -22.92 -9.31 -21.00
C GLU A 297 -21.49 -8.99 -21.51
N ALA A 298 -21.14 -7.69 -21.56
CA ALA A 298 -19.85 -7.23 -22.08
C ALA A 298 -18.82 -6.96 -21.00
N TYR A 299 -19.20 -7.00 -19.71
CA TYR A 299 -18.26 -6.84 -18.60
C TYR A 299 -18.43 -7.92 -17.54
N GLN A 300 -17.35 -8.15 -16.78
CA GLN A 300 -17.33 -9.07 -15.66
C GLN A 300 -16.52 -8.46 -14.51
N TYR A 301 -17.02 -8.58 -13.27
CA TYR A 301 -16.28 -8.25 -12.06
C TYR A 301 -16.06 -9.50 -11.21
N GLU A 302 -14.79 -9.86 -10.99
CA GLU A 302 -14.39 -11.07 -10.25
C GLU A 302 -14.24 -10.87 -8.75
N GLY A 303 -14.23 -9.61 -8.30
CA GLY A 303 -13.91 -9.33 -6.89
C GLY A 303 -12.43 -9.40 -6.57
N THR A 304 -12.11 -9.77 -5.34
CA THR A 304 -10.72 -9.96 -4.89
C THR A 304 -10.21 -11.31 -5.37
N VAL A 305 -9.15 -11.30 -6.14
CA VAL A 305 -8.49 -12.50 -6.67
C VAL A 305 -7.28 -12.89 -5.79
N ASP A 306 -7.02 -14.17 -5.65
CA ASP A 306 -5.77 -14.69 -5.12
C ASP A 306 -4.66 -14.69 -6.20
N ARG A 307 -3.49 -15.27 -5.88
CA ARG A 307 -2.37 -15.25 -6.81
C ARG A 307 -2.63 -16.07 -8.08
N GLU A 308 -3.25 -17.24 -7.96
CA GLU A 308 -3.54 -18.11 -9.10
C GLU A 308 -4.58 -17.45 -10.01
N ALA A 309 -5.69 -16.97 -9.47
CA ALA A 309 -6.71 -16.26 -10.22
C ALA A 309 -6.18 -14.94 -10.82
N LYS A 310 -5.23 -14.25 -10.17
CA LYS A 310 -4.57 -13.07 -10.72
C LYS A 310 -3.74 -13.42 -11.96
N LEU A 311 -2.98 -14.50 -11.92
CA LEU A 311 -2.21 -14.97 -13.08
C LEU A 311 -3.15 -15.35 -14.24
N GLU A 312 -4.24 -16.06 -13.95
CA GLU A 312 -5.25 -16.41 -14.94
C GLU A 312 -5.95 -15.18 -15.52
N PHE A 313 -6.23 -14.17 -14.68
CA PHE A 313 -6.75 -12.89 -15.14
C PHE A 313 -5.81 -12.25 -16.18
N PHE A 314 -4.51 -12.11 -15.87
CA PHE A 314 -3.54 -11.54 -16.82
C PHE A 314 -3.39 -12.39 -18.08
N ARG A 315 -3.58 -13.71 -17.99
CA ARG A 315 -3.56 -14.61 -19.15
C ARG A 315 -4.72 -14.34 -20.10
N ASN A 316 -5.87 -13.91 -19.58
CA ASN A 316 -7.12 -13.78 -20.32
C ASN A 316 -7.43 -12.36 -20.81
N ILE A 317 -6.56 -11.39 -20.58
CA ILE A 317 -6.70 -10.03 -21.10
C ILE A 317 -5.69 -9.76 -22.22
N ASP A 318 -6.04 -8.84 -23.12
CA ASP A 318 -5.17 -8.38 -24.20
C ASP A 318 -4.53 -7.02 -23.86
N ILE A 319 -5.23 -6.19 -23.11
CA ILE A 319 -4.78 -4.85 -22.72
C ILE A 319 -5.12 -4.64 -21.25
N LEU A 320 -4.15 -4.24 -20.44
CA LEU A 320 -4.42 -3.74 -19.09
C LEU A 320 -4.61 -2.21 -19.13
N SER A 321 -5.69 -1.72 -18.51
CA SER A 321 -5.93 -0.29 -18.34
C SER A 321 -6.35 0.04 -16.90
N VAL A 322 -5.52 0.81 -16.20
CA VAL A 322 -5.82 1.36 -14.88
C VAL A 322 -5.57 2.88 -14.93
N PRO A 323 -6.55 3.67 -15.39
CA PRO A 323 -6.39 5.11 -15.61
C PRO A 323 -6.51 5.87 -14.29
N THR A 324 -5.47 5.80 -13.46
CA THR A 324 -5.43 6.40 -12.13
C THR A 324 -5.67 7.90 -12.17
N ALA A 325 -6.48 8.41 -11.25
CA ALA A 325 -6.81 9.82 -11.09
C ALA A 325 -5.95 10.52 -10.02
N PHE A 326 -4.84 9.91 -9.62
CA PHE A 326 -3.88 10.44 -8.64
C PHE A 326 -2.43 10.14 -9.07
N GLN A 327 -1.46 10.68 -8.32
CA GLN A 327 -0.04 10.43 -8.58
C GLN A 327 0.33 9.01 -8.13
N GLU A 328 0.35 8.05 -9.07
CA GLU A 328 0.60 6.64 -8.77
C GLU A 328 2.08 6.43 -8.40
N PRO A 329 2.37 6.00 -7.16
CA PRO A 329 3.75 5.83 -6.71
C PRO A 329 4.45 4.61 -7.31
N LYS A 330 3.71 3.58 -7.69
CA LYS A 330 4.27 2.26 -8.03
C LYS A 330 3.80 1.71 -9.37
N GLY A 331 2.50 1.52 -9.53
CA GLY A 331 1.94 0.86 -10.72
C GLY A 331 2.34 -0.61 -10.86
N LEU A 332 2.43 -1.37 -9.75
CA LEU A 332 2.85 -2.79 -9.76
C LEU A 332 2.05 -3.63 -10.75
N TYR A 333 0.75 -3.37 -10.86
CA TYR A 333 -0.15 -4.03 -11.83
C TYR A 333 0.33 -3.89 -13.28
N ALA A 334 0.99 -2.77 -13.63
CA ALA A 334 1.53 -2.59 -14.97
C ALA A 334 2.73 -3.50 -15.22
N LEU A 335 3.63 -3.67 -14.24
CA LEU A 335 4.75 -4.60 -14.33
C LEU A 335 4.25 -6.04 -14.39
N GLU A 336 3.24 -6.39 -13.59
CA GLU A 336 2.63 -7.71 -13.61
C GLU A 336 2.01 -8.03 -14.98
N ALA A 337 1.29 -7.08 -15.58
CA ALA A 337 0.75 -7.23 -16.92
C ALA A 337 1.82 -7.33 -18.02
N MET A 338 2.94 -6.60 -17.86
CA MET A 338 4.07 -6.68 -18.80
C MET A 338 4.84 -8.00 -18.68
N ALA A 339 4.79 -8.65 -17.53
CA ALA A 339 5.42 -9.95 -17.29
C ALA A 339 4.56 -11.12 -17.79
N ALA A 340 3.26 -10.91 -17.97
CA ALA A 340 2.29 -11.88 -18.45
C ALA A 340 2.13 -11.82 -19.98
#